data_9f3408489857a0b998306df63e99af0b
#
_entry.id   9f3408489857a0b998306df63e99af0b
#
_cell.length_a   1.000
_cell.length_b   1.000
_cell.length_c   1.000
_cell.angle_alpha   90.00
_cell.angle_beta   90.00
_cell.angle_gamma   90.00
#
_symmetry.space_group_name_H-M   'P 1'
#
loop_
_entity.id
_entity.type
_entity.pdbx_description
1 polymer ?
#
loop_
_entity_poly.entity_id
_entity_poly.type
_entity_poly.pdbx_seq_one_letter_code
_entity_poly.pdbx_strand_id
1 'polypeptide(L)'
;STFYNDGRTSLYGHILNEGTFDFYNQTGVLRLVGNQLQDISGQEIFTTNFYLENSTSQVAFQLKTTLHIYRDADFNLGILENRLSGGTINFLDEAWAYQANNLSFVDGPVVKFGDHNFIYPIGHQNYYRPAGISMLASENIIEATYFLENPGGLYDLQQKEGLIERIDDREYWQIDMENREETMLSLTWNSNTTPNYILNQTSTADAIHIVYWNPIIQRWEDKGGLTNTDENSVTTAIKRSGIYTLALMKYDEVNPCEIVVFNAVTPNGDGFNDVLEISNEEASCARNLEVKIFNRWGVKVFETDNYGASGQVFDGYSSGRLTVQEQSQLPSGTYFYVLEYDYEQGDGLRKHQKAGYIHLSTD
;
A
#
# COMPACT_ATOMS: atom_id res chain seq x y z
N SER A 1 -4.42 -29.33 -26.66
CA SER A 1 -3.10 -29.87 -26.28
C SER A 1 -2.69 -29.34 -24.90
N THR A 2 -1.78 -30.08 -24.21
CA THR A 2 -1.22 -29.67 -22.91
C THR A 2 0.26 -29.39 -23.09
N PHE A 3 0.72 -28.30 -22.55
CA PHE A 3 2.13 -27.90 -22.49
C PHE A 3 2.53 -27.63 -21.03
N TYR A 4 3.53 -28.33 -20.54
CA TYR A 4 4.10 -28.13 -19.21
C TYR A 4 5.48 -27.51 -19.33
N ASN A 5 5.66 -26.35 -18.70
CA ASN A 5 6.92 -25.60 -18.71
C ASN A 5 7.66 -25.71 -17.39
N ASP A 6 8.52 -26.70 -17.27
CA ASP A 6 9.47 -26.83 -16.16
C ASP A 6 10.92 -26.43 -16.57
N GLY A 7 11.08 -25.91 -17.78
CA GLY A 7 12.33 -25.43 -18.33
C GLY A 7 12.29 -23.94 -18.67
N ARG A 8 13.17 -23.53 -19.57
CA ARG A 8 13.23 -22.14 -20.05
C ARG A 8 12.57 -22.03 -21.42
N THR A 9 11.39 -21.46 -21.46
CA THR A 9 10.65 -21.20 -22.71
C THR A 9 10.76 -19.72 -23.07
N SER A 10 11.30 -19.41 -24.25
CA SER A 10 11.39 -18.05 -24.77
C SER A 10 10.51 -17.91 -26.01
N LEU A 11 9.61 -16.93 -25.98
CA LEU A 11 8.66 -16.65 -27.05
C LEU A 11 8.93 -15.27 -27.63
N TYR A 12 9.06 -15.21 -28.96
CA TYR A 12 9.41 -14.01 -29.72
C TYR A 12 8.22 -13.42 -30.50
N GLY A 13 7.06 -14.04 -30.40
CA GLY A 13 5.82 -13.64 -31.05
C GLY A 13 4.63 -13.71 -30.12
N HIS A 14 3.43 -13.64 -30.69
CA HIS A 14 2.18 -13.77 -29.96
C HIS A 14 2.03 -15.13 -29.28
N ILE A 15 1.25 -15.16 -28.20
CA ILE A 15 0.78 -16.39 -27.55
C ILE A 15 -0.71 -16.54 -27.82
N LEU A 16 -1.12 -17.67 -28.37
CA LEU A 16 -2.49 -18.11 -28.38
C LEU A 16 -2.56 -19.48 -27.69
N ASN A 17 -3.02 -19.49 -26.44
CA ASN A 17 -3.19 -20.72 -25.67
C ASN A 17 -4.58 -21.31 -25.93
N GLU A 18 -4.67 -22.37 -26.73
CA GLU A 18 -5.92 -23.14 -27.01
C GLU A 18 -6.00 -24.42 -26.18
N GLY A 19 -5.22 -24.56 -25.13
CA GLY A 19 -5.18 -25.77 -24.31
C GLY A 19 -4.74 -25.46 -22.87
N THR A 20 -4.04 -26.41 -22.27
CA THR A 20 -3.45 -26.23 -20.94
C THR A 20 -2.02 -25.74 -21.08
N PHE A 21 -1.68 -24.62 -20.47
CA PHE A 21 -0.31 -24.15 -20.29
C PHE A 21 -0.02 -24.06 -18.79
N ASP A 22 0.84 -24.96 -18.29
CA ASP A 22 1.04 -25.18 -16.88
C ASP A 22 2.49 -25.67 -16.60
N PHE A 23 2.79 -26.11 -15.38
CA PHE A 23 4.07 -26.68 -14.95
C PHE A 23 3.85 -27.82 -13.94
N TYR A 24 4.87 -28.66 -13.72
CA TYR A 24 4.86 -29.75 -12.73
C TYR A 24 5.75 -29.45 -11.51
N ASN A 25 6.99 -28.96 -11.74
CA ASN A 25 8.04 -28.92 -10.73
C ASN A 25 8.34 -27.52 -10.22
N GLN A 26 7.58 -26.52 -10.62
CA GLN A 26 7.80 -25.12 -10.21
C GLN A 26 9.24 -24.62 -10.48
N THR A 27 9.82 -25.02 -11.59
CA THR A 27 11.19 -24.62 -11.99
C THR A 27 11.21 -23.83 -13.29
N GLY A 28 10.07 -23.74 -13.99
CA GLY A 28 9.96 -23.16 -15.32
C GLY A 28 10.08 -21.64 -15.34
N VAL A 29 10.56 -21.11 -16.46
CA VAL A 29 10.55 -19.68 -16.78
C VAL A 29 9.88 -19.47 -18.12
N LEU A 30 8.81 -18.69 -18.14
CA LEU A 30 8.22 -18.15 -19.36
C LEU A 30 8.84 -16.78 -19.66
N ARG A 31 9.55 -16.68 -20.78
CA ARG A 31 10.18 -15.44 -21.22
C ARG A 31 9.48 -14.91 -22.47
N LEU A 32 9.00 -13.68 -22.38
CA LEU A 32 8.50 -12.93 -23.52
C LEU A 32 9.60 -11.98 -23.99
N VAL A 33 10.15 -12.22 -25.15
CA VAL A 33 11.32 -11.50 -25.67
C VAL A 33 11.00 -11.01 -27.08
N GLY A 34 11.35 -9.76 -27.38
CA GLY A 34 11.05 -9.25 -28.72
C GLY A 34 11.39 -7.78 -28.92
N ASN A 35 10.93 -7.30 -30.06
CA ASN A 35 11.03 -5.91 -30.49
C ASN A 35 9.79 -5.44 -31.25
N GLN A 36 8.70 -6.18 -31.14
CA GLN A 36 7.38 -5.87 -31.69
C GLN A 36 6.31 -6.20 -30.65
N LEU A 37 5.13 -5.63 -30.80
CA LEU A 37 3.99 -5.91 -29.93
C LEU A 37 3.68 -7.42 -29.90
N GLN A 38 3.50 -7.96 -28.71
CA GLN A 38 3.12 -9.34 -28.47
C GLN A 38 1.74 -9.43 -27.80
N ASP A 39 0.82 -10.18 -28.41
CA ASP A 39 -0.47 -10.53 -27.81
C ASP A 39 -0.34 -11.82 -27.01
N ILE A 40 -0.96 -11.83 -25.82
CA ILE A 40 -1.08 -12.99 -24.94
C ILE A 40 -2.58 -13.28 -24.79
N SER A 41 -3.05 -14.38 -25.36
CA SER A 41 -4.49 -14.64 -25.51
C SER A 41 -4.86 -16.12 -25.41
N GLY A 42 -6.16 -16.40 -25.36
CA GLY A 42 -6.71 -17.76 -25.32
C GLY A 42 -7.08 -18.19 -23.89
N GLN A 43 -6.79 -19.44 -23.54
CA GLN A 43 -6.99 -19.96 -22.18
C GLN A 43 -5.94 -19.40 -21.22
N GLU A 44 -6.22 -19.46 -19.93
CA GLU A 44 -5.31 -19.02 -18.88
C GLU A 44 -3.94 -19.71 -18.91
N ILE A 45 -2.94 -19.01 -18.44
CA ILE A 45 -1.53 -19.44 -18.45
C ILE A 45 -1.03 -19.48 -17.02
N PHE A 46 -0.46 -20.61 -16.62
CA PHE A 46 0.22 -20.80 -15.35
C PHE A 46 1.73 -20.87 -15.58
N THR A 47 2.49 -20.05 -14.88
CA THR A 47 3.95 -20.09 -14.95
C THR A 47 4.57 -19.96 -13.58
N THR A 48 5.69 -20.61 -13.34
CA THR A 48 6.43 -20.45 -12.09
C THR A 48 7.10 -19.10 -12.06
N ASN A 49 7.94 -18.82 -13.06
CA ASN A 49 8.64 -17.55 -13.20
C ASN A 49 8.29 -16.91 -14.54
N PHE A 50 8.25 -15.60 -14.54
CA PHE A 50 7.88 -14.78 -15.69
C PHE A 50 8.96 -13.73 -15.96
N TYR A 51 9.30 -13.51 -17.23
CA TYR A 51 10.34 -12.56 -17.61
C TYR A 51 9.93 -11.77 -18.85
N LEU A 52 10.01 -10.46 -18.78
CA LEU A 52 9.68 -9.53 -19.86
C LEU A 52 10.94 -8.83 -20.39
N GLU A 53 11.16 -8.91 -21.71
CA GLU A 53 12.24 -8.21 -22.39
C GLU A 53 11.84 -7.88 -23.83
N ASN A 54 11.15 -6.75 -24.04
CA ASN A 54 10.73 -6.32 -25.36
C ASN A 54 11.01 -4.83 -25.56
N SER A 55 11.77 -4.52 -26.58
CA SER A 55 12.25 -3.14 -26.87
C SER A 55 11.26 -2.30 -27.67
N THR A 56 10.02 -2.72 -27.85
CA THR A 56 8.96 -1.90 -28.44
C THR A 56 8.72 -0.65 -27.62
N SER A 57 8.59 0.48 -28.28
CA SER A 57 8.72 1.82 -27.71
C SER A 57 7.59 2.30 -26.79
N GLN A 58 6.55 1.49 -26.53
CA GLN A 58 5.42 1.82 -25.65
C GLN A 58 4.88 0.52 -25.04
N VAL A 59 3.58 0.22 -25.24
CA VAL A 59 3.00 -1.07 -24.88
C VAL A 59 3.68 -2.17 -25.69
N ALA A 60 4.35 -3.07 -25.01
CA ALA A 60 5.07 -4.17 -25.62
C ALA A 60 4.27 -5.48 -25.60
N PHE A 61 3.36 -5.60 -24.64
CA PHE A 61 2.57 -6.81 -24.43
C PHE A 61 1.10 -6.43 -24.16
N GLN A 62 0.18 -7.07 -24.85
CA GLN A 62 -1.27 -6.98 -24.59
C GLN A 62 -1.74 -8.30 -23.97
N LEU A 63 -2.13 -8.23 -22.70
CA LEU A 63 -2.64 -9.38 -21.98
C LEU A 63 -4.17 -9.45 -22.11
N LYS A 64 -4.65 -10.47 -22.84
CA LYS A 64 -6.07 -10.70 -23.17
C LYS A 64 -6.63 -11.95 -22.48
N THR A 65 -5.86 -12.55 -21.58
CA THR A 65 -6.23 -13.73 -20.81
C THR A 65 -5.73 -13.60 -19.39
N THR A 66 -5.94 -14.61 -18.55
CA THR A 66 -5.40 -14.64 -17.20
C THR A 66 -4.01 -15.28 -17.19
N LEU A 67 -3.06 -14.55 -16.58
CA LEU A 67 -1.70 -15.03 -16.34
C LEU A 67 -1.49 -15.21 -14.83
N HIS A 68 -1.18 -16.44 -14.41
CA HIS A 68 -0.88 -16.77 -13.02
C HIS A 68 0.63 -16.95 -12.82
N ILE A 69 1.21 -16.22 -11.89
CA ILE A 69 2.64 -16.25 -11.54
C ILE A 69 2.78 -16.82 -10.13
N TYR A 70 3.55 -17.91 -10.01
CA TYR A 70 3.73 -18.62 -8.76
C TYR A 70 4.91 -18.13 -7.93
N ARG A 71 5.95 -17.55 -8.57
CA ARG A 71 7.16 -17.07 -7.89
C ARG A 71 7.56 -15.69 -8.38
N ASP A 72 8.47 -15.62 -9.34
CA ASP A 72 9.13 -14.38 -9.68
C ASP A 72 8.64 -13.84 -11.02
N ALA A 73 8.33 -12.55 -11.08
CA ALA A 73 8.14 -11.81 -12.32
C ALA A 73 9.23 -10.74 -12.44
N ASP A 74 10.06 -10.85 -13.47
CA ASP A 74 11.12 -9.90 -13.78
C ASP A 74 10.67 -8.95 -14.89
N PHE A 75 10.44 -7.69 -14.52
CA PHE A 75 10.04 -6.60 -15.41
C PHE A 75 11.27 -5.88 -15.97
N ASN A 76 12.07 -6.58 -16.78
CA ASN A 76 13.30 -6.01 -17.30
C ASN A 76 13.04 -4.92 -18.35
N LEU A 77 12.19 -5.18 -19.36
CA LEU A 77 11.86 -4.21 -20.41
C LEU A 77 10.52 -4.52 -21.06
N GLY A 78 9.67 -3.49 -21.25
CA GLY A 78 8.41 -3.54 -21.97
C GLY A 78 7.18 -3.47 -21.05
N ILE A 79 6.26 -2.57 -21.38
CA ILE A 79 5.01 -2.37 -20.65
C ILE A 79 4.02 -3.48 -21.03
N LEU A 80 3.46 -4.14 -20.01
CA LEU A 80 2.38 -5.11 -20.15
C LEU A 80 1.04 -4.39 -19.91
N GLU A 81 0.22 -4.30 -20.93
CA GLU A 81 -1.08 -3.65 -20.89
C GLU A 81 -2.21 -4.68 -20.74
N ASN A 82 -3.05 -4.51 -19.74
CA ASN A 82 -4.26 -5.30 -19.53
C ASN A 82 -5.51 -4.45 -19.24
N ARG A 83 -5.35 -3.13 -19.10
CA ARG A 83 -6.44 -2.17 -18.84
C ARG A 83 -7.50 -2.17 -19.94
N LEU A 84 -7.07 -2.12 -21.19
CA LEU A 84 -7.94 -2.12 -22.38
C LEU A 84 -8.08 -3.53 -22.98
N SER A 85 -7.05 -4.34 -22.83
CA SER A 85 -7.00 -5.71 -23.33
C SER A 85 -7.87 -6.67 -22.52
N GLY A 86 -8.19 -6.35 -21.27
CA GLY A 86 -9.16 -7.07 -20.43
C GLY A 86 -8.64 -8.37 -19.82
N GLY A 87 -7.35 -8.65 -19.90
CA GLY A 87 -6.73 -9.77 -19.20
C GLY A 87 -6.46 -9.45 -17.72
N THR A 88 -6.02 -10.47 -16.98
CA THR A 88 -5.69 -10.34 -15.55
C THR A 88 -4.31 -10.92 -15.28
N ILE A 89 -3.51 -10.24 -14.49
CA ILE A 89 -2.23 -10.77 -13.98
C ILE A 89 -2.35 -11.04 -12.49
N ASN A 90 -2.13 -12.29 -12.10
CA ASN A 90 -2.28 -12.80 -10.75
C ASN A 90 -0.92 -13.21 -10.20
N PHE A 91 -0.51 -12.58 -9.11
CA PHE A 91 0.63 -12.99 -8.29
C PHE A 91 0.12 -13.86 -7.16
N LEU A 92 0.50 -15.13 -7.14
CA LEU A 92 0.09 -16.04 -6.08
C LEU A 92 0.87 -15.77 -4.79
N ASP A 93 0.58 -16.48 -3.73
CA ASP A 93 0.99 -16.15 -2.37
C ASP A 93 2.49 -15.81 -2.22
N GLU A 94 3.39 -16.67 -2.68
CA GLU A 94 4.84 -16.46 -2.61
C GLU A 94 5.41 -15.67 -3.80
N ALA A 95 4.55 -15.10 -4.66
CA ALA A 95 5.01 -14.44 -5.88
C ALA A 95 5.45 -12.99 -5.64
N TRP A 96 6.54 -12.58 -6.33
CA TRP A 96 7.15 -11.27 -6.25
C TRP A 96 7.34 -10.64 -7.63
N ALA A 97 7.32 -9.30 -7.68
CA ALA A 97 7.67 -8.52 -8.86
C ALA A 97 9.01 -7.82 -8.66
N TYR A 98 9.90 -7.95 -9.63
CA TYR A 98 11.24 -7.38 -9.60
C TYR A 98 11.46 -6.41 -10.76
N GLN A 99 12.35 -5.44 -10.56
CA GLN A 99 12.87 -4.51 -11.56
C GLN A 99 11.84 -3.62 -12.26
N ALA A 100 10.59 -3.60 -11.79
CA ALA A 100 9.57 -2.72 -12.37
C ALA A 100 10.02 -1.24 -12.31
N ASN A 101 9.86 -0.55 -13.42
CA ASN A 101 10.31 0.83 -13.62
C ASN A 101 9.51 1.49 -14.77
N ASN A 102 9.78 2.75 -15.11
CA ASN A 102 9.07 3.46 -16.17
C ASN A 102 9.13 2.81 -17.57
N LEU A 103 10.06 1.89 -17.81
CA LEU A 103 10.16 1.15 -19.07
C LEU A 103 9.49 -0.21 -19.03
N SER A 104 9.11 -0.69 -17.83
CA SER A 104 8.51 -2.01 -17.66
C SER A 104 7.67 -2.08 -16.39
N PHE A 105 6.37 -2.16 -16.57
CA PHE A 105 5.36 -2.26 -15.53
C PHE A 105 4.05 -2.81 -16.11
N VAL A 106 3.02 -2.98 -15.28
CA VAL A 106 1.66 -3.35 -15.72
C VAL A 106 0.81 -2.09 -15.84
N ASP A 107 0.34 -1.78 -17.05
CA ASP A 107 -0.69 -0.75 -17.27
C ASP A 107 -2.07 -1.38 -17.16
N GLY A 108 -2.58 -1.38 -15.94
CA GLY A 108 -3.87 -1.93 -15.56
C GLY A 108 -3.86 -2.61 -14.20
N PRO A 109 -4.90 -3.43 -13.89
CA PRO A 109 -5.03 -4.08 -12.60
C PRO A 109 -4.01 -5.22 -12.42
N VAL A 110 -3.52 -5.33 -11.19
CA VAL A 110 -2.67 -6.43 -10.70
C VAL A 110 -3.30 -7.01 -9.45
N VAL A 111 -3.45 -8.33 -9.42
CA VAL A 111 -4.02 -9.07 -8.29
C VAL A 111 -2.92 -9.80 -7.52
N LYS A 112 -2.92 -9.66 -6.22
CA LYS A 112 -2.07 -10.42 -5.29
C LYS A 112 -2.94 -11.33 -4.43
N PHE A 113 -2.57 -12.60 -4.37
CA PHE A 113 -3.15 -13.61 -3.49
C PHE A 113 -2.24 -13.86 -2.30
N GLY A 114 -2.81 -14.23 -1.16
CA GLY A 114 -2.08 -14.62 0.03
C GLY A 114 -1.97 -13.50 1.06
N ASP A 115 -1.06 -13.68 2.02
CA ASP A 115 -0.89 -12.79 3.16
C ASP A 115 0.46 -12.02 3.15
N HIS A 116 1.33 -12.32 2.20
CA HIS A 116 2.66 -11.70 2.11
C HIS A 116 2.59 -10.24 1.65
N ASN A 117 3.52 -9.43 2.17
CA ASN A 117 3.69 -8.06 1.68
C ASN A 117 4.01 -8.04 0.18
N PHE A 118 3.56 -7.00 -0.51
CA PHE A 118 3.75 -6.93 -1.96
C PHE A 118 3.84 -5.49 -2.46
N ILE A 119 4.73 -5.27 -3.43
CA ILE A 119 4.81 -4.02 -4.19
C ILE A 119 4.22 -4.28 -5.57
N TYR A 120 3.07 -3.68 -5.83
CA TYR A 120 2.37 -3.81 -7.11
C TYR A 120 3.16 -3.14 -8.22
N PRO A 121 3.54 -3.87 -9.29
CA PRO A 121 4.29 -3.31 -10.42
C PRO A 121 3.38 -2.55 -11.39
N ILE A 122 2.59 -1.61 -10.87
CA ILE A 122 1.55 -0.89 -11.63
C ILE A 122 2.01 0.49 -12.09
N GLY A 123 1.37 0.95 -13.18
CA GLY A 123 1.55 2.27 -13.72
C GLY A 123 0.46 2.62 -14.74
N HIS A 124 0.56 3.80 -15.35
CA HIS A 124 -0.33 4.22 -16.42
C HIS A 124 0.41 5.14 -17.38
N GLN A 125 0.10 5.01 -18.67
CA GLN A 125 0.79 5.71 -19.74
C GLN A 125 2.29 5.35 -19.76
N ASN A 126 3.18 6.25 -19.31
CA ASN A 126 4.63 6.00 -19.29
C ASN A 126 5.22 6.13 -17.88
N TYR A 127 4.40 6.03 -16.86
CA TYR A 127 4.82 6.25 -15.47
C TYR A 127 4.53 5.05 -14.60
N TYR A 128 5.60 4.45 -14.09
CA TYR A 128 5.55 3.46 -13.03
C TYR A 128 5.20 4.14 -11.71
N ARG A 129 4.12 3.71 -11.08
CA ARG A 129 3.57 4.31 -9.86
C ARG A 129 3.10 3.21 -8.92
N PRO A 130 4.05 2.54 -8.25
CA PRO A 130 3.73 1.40 -7.39
C PRO A 130 2.83 1.78 -6.22
N ALA A 131 2.05 0.81 -5.77
CA ALA A 131 1.46 0.76 -4.45
C ALA A 131 2.08 -0.39 -3.67
N GLY A 132 2.32 -0.20 -2.38
CA GLY A 132 2.81 -1.27 -1.50
C GLY A 132 1.73 -1.67 -0.50
N ILE A 133 1.61 -2.97 -0.21
CA ILE A 133 0.87 -3.48 0.95
C ILE A 133 1.82 -4.21 1.89
N SER A 134 1.54 -4.13 3.19
CA SER A 134 2.26 -4.91 4.18
C SER A 134 1.72 -6.33 4.29
N MET A 135 2.42 -7.17 5.05
CA MET A 135 1.93 -8.50 5.43
C MET A 135 0.55 -8.40 6.12
N LEU A 136 -0.31 -9.33 5.80
CA LEU A 136 -1.66 -9.45 6.34
C LEU A 136 -1.70 -10.49 7.47
N ALA A 137 -2.77 -10.46 8.26
CA ALA A 137 -2.99 -11.44 9.34
C ALA A 137 -3.57 -12.76 8.82
N SER A 138 -4.18 -12.74 7.64
CA SER A 138 -4.77 -13.90 6.98
C SER A 138 -4.70 -13.76 5.46
N GLU A 139 -4.91 -14.88 4.77
CA GLU A 139 -4.99 -14.89 3.31
C GLU A 139 -6.06 -13.91 2.81
N ASN A 140 -5.72 -13.14 1.79
CA ASN A 140 -6.59 -12.18 1.13
C ASN A 140 -6.35 -12.18 -0.37
N ILE A 141 -7.25 -11.55 -1.10
CA ILE A 141 -7.08 -11.23 -2.52
C ILE A 141 -7.18 -9.71 -2.61
N ILE A 142 -6.08 -9.08 -3.05
CA ILE A 142 -6.03 -7.63 -3.17
C ILE A 142 -5.66 -7.27 -4.61
N GLU A 143 -6.51 -6.48 -5.23
CA GLU A 143 -6.26 -5.88 -6.54
C GLU A 143 -5.86 -4.42 -6.38
N ALA A 144 -4.83 -4.00 -7.10
CA ALA A 144 -4.42 -2.61 -7.19
C ALA A 144 -4.33 -2.15 -8.63
N THR A 145 -4.83 -0.94 -8.87
CA THR A 145 -4.74 -0.25 -10.17
C THR A 145 -4.37 1.21 -9.95
N TYR A 146 -3.46 1.72 -10.77
CA TYR A 146 -3.09 3.14 -10.78
C TYR A 146 -3.72 3.87 -11.97
N PHE A 147 -4.15 5.11 -11.75
CA PHE A 147 -4.73 5.98 -12.75
C PHE A 147 -4.01 7.33 -12.78
N LEU A 148 -3.40 7.69 -13.92
CA LEU A 148 -2.93 9.04 -14.19
C LEU A 148 -4.07 9.83 -14.82
N GLU A 149 -5.05 10.16 -13.99
CA GLU A 149 -6.29 10.83 -14.37
C GLU A 149 -6.78 11.68 -13.20
N ASN A 150 -7.49 12.77 -13.51
CA ASN A 150 -8.08 13.62 -12.47
C ASN A 150 -9.23 12.88 -11.76
N PRO A 151 -9.10 12.56 -10.47
CA PRO A 151 -10.19 11.90 -9.73
C PRO A 151 -11.45 12.78 -9.61
N GLY A 152 -11.32 14.12 -9.74
CA GLY A 152 -12.42 15.06 -9.57
C GLY A 152 -13.57 14.91 -10.58
N GLY A 153 -13.33 14.18 -11.68
CA GLY A 153 -14.40 13.81 -12.62
C GLY A 153 -15.40 12.78 -12.06
N LEU A 154 -14.99 11.99 -11.08
CA LEU A 154 -15.80 10.93 -10.44
C LEU A 154 -16.03 11.18 -8.95
N TYR A 155 -15.09 11.86 -8.29
CA TYR A 155 -15.02 12.03 -6.84
C TYR A 155 -14.77 13.50 -6.52
N ASP A 156 -15.82 14.25 -6.12
CA ASP A 156 -15.75 15.70 -5.94
C ASP A 156 -14.66 16.11 -4.95
N LEU A 157 -13.63 16.79 -5.45
CA LEU A 157 -12.46 17.25 -4.67
C LEU A 157 -12.80 18.37 -3.66
N GLN A 158 -13.98 18.98 -3.76
CA GLN A 158 -14.43 19.98 -2.78
C GLN A 158 -15.08 19.33 -1.56
N GLN A 159 -15.57 18.10 -1.69
CA GLN A 159 -16.13 17.34 -0.59
C GLN A 159 -14.99 16.64 0.18
N LYS A 160 -14.39 17.33 1.14
CA LYS A 160 -13.22 16.88 1.90
C LYS A 160 -13.30 17.29 3.36
N GLU A 161 -12.56 16.58 4.22
CA GLU A 161 -12.41 16.96 5.62
C GLU A 161 -11.67 18.29 5.78
N GLY A 162 -11.96 19.01 6.87
CA GLY A 162 -11.54 20.40 7.06
C GLY A 162 -10.02 20.63 7.04
N LEU A 163 -9.23 19.65 7.51
CA LEU A 163 -7.76 19.74 7.54
C LEU A 163 -7.09 19.46 6.20
N ILE A 164 -7.81 18.90 5.23
CA ILE A 164 -7.29 18.70 3.87
C ILE A 164 -7.28 20.05 3.15
N GLU A 165 -6.11 20.53 2.77
CA GLU A 165 -5.97 21.76 1.98
C GLU A 165 -6.29 21.51 0.51
N ARG A 166 -5.56 20.58 -0.11
CA ARG A 166 -5.73 20.23 -1.53
C ARG A 166 -5.51 18.74 -1.75
N ILE A 167 -6.36 18.14 -2.55
CA ILE A 167 -6.25 16.74 -2.98
C ILE A 167 -5.55 16.71 -4.33
N ASP A 168 -4.79 15.65 -4.59
CA ASP A 168 -4.19 15.42 -5.89
C ASP A 168 -5.26 15.37 -6.98
N ASP A 169 -5.13 16.25 -7.97
CA ASP A 169 -6.06 16.39 -9.09
C ASP A 169 -5.54 15.76 -10.39
N ARG A 170 -4.51 14.91 -10.30
CA ARG A 170 -3.86 14.30 -11.46
C ARG A 170 -3.79 12.79 -11.41
N GLU A 171 -3.79 12.19 -10.21
CA GLU A 171 -3.56 10.75 -10.08
C GLU A 171 -4.30 10.15 -8.86
N TYR A 172 -4.62 8.87 -8.97
CA TYR A 172 -5.21 8.11 -7.86
C TYR A 172 -4.96 6.60 -8.01
N TRP A 173 -5.14 5.87 -6.93
CA TRP A 173 -5.07 4.42 -6.88
C TRP A 173 -6.42 3.85 -6.46
N GLN A 174 -6.81 2.76 -7.10
CA GLN A 174 -7.91 1.92 -6.67
C GLN A 174 -7.32 0.67 -6.02
N ILE A 175 -7.76 0.39 -4.81
CA ILE A 175 -7.35 -0.79 -4.03
C ILE A 175 -8.62 -1.55 -3.68
N ASP A 176 -8.74 -2.78 -4.15
CA ASP A 176 -9.88 -3.64 -3.87
C ASP A 176 -9.42 -4.87 -3.08
N MET A 177 -10.03 -5.09 -1.91
CA MET A 177 -9.71 -6.19 -1.00
C MET A 177 -10.93 -7.10 -0.86
N GLU A 178 -10.74 -8.41 -1.00
CA GLU A 178 -11.83 -9.38 -0.81
C GLU A 178 -12.29 -9.39 0.64
N ASN A 179 -11.36 -9.45 1.58
CA ASN A 179 -11.61 -9.41 3.00
C ASN A 179 -11.23 -8.05 3.58
N ARG A 180 -12.08 -7.49 4.44
CA ARG A 180 -11.83 -6.24 5.16
C ARG A 180 -10.84 -6.47 6.29
N GLU A 181 -9.60 -6.53 5.96
CA GLU A 181 -8.50 -6.66 6.89
C GLU A 181 -7.66 -5.38 6.91
N GLU A 182 -7.07 -5.08 8.06
CA GLU A 182 -6.20 -3.93 8.19
C GLU A 182 -4.83 -4.25 7.62
N THR A 183 -4.35 -3.39 6.72
CA THR A 183 -3.00 -3.45 6.16
C THR A 183 -2.41 -2.06 6.02
N MET A 184 -1.09 -1.97 5.96
CA MET A 184 -0.42 -0.72 5.62
C MET A 184 -0.40 -0.56 4.10
N LEU A 185 -0.93 0.57 3.64
CA LEU A 185 -0.84 1.00 2.24
C LEU A 185 0.26 2.03 2.10
N SER A 186 1.19 1.80 1.18
CA SER A 186 2.21 2.77 0.79
C SER A 186 1.94 3.25 -0.63
N LEU A 187 1.80 4.56 -0.82
CA LEU A 187 1.69 5.22 -2.11
C LEU A 187 2.90 6.10 -2.34
N THR A 188 3.36 6.16 -3.57
CA THR A 188 4.52 6.98 -3.93
C THR A 188 4.11 8.34 -4.47
N TRP A 189 5.02 9.32 -4.51
CA TRP A 189 4.89 10.54 -5.29
C TRP A 189 5.99 10.65 -6.34
N ASN A 190 5.75 11.43 -7.39
CA ASN A 190 6.70 11.61 -8.49
C ASN A 190 6.55 13.00 -9.10
N SER A 191 7.66 13.69 -9.36
CA SER A 191 7.65 15.06 -9.89
C SER A 191 6.98 15.20 -11.26
N ASN A 192 6.81 14.12 -12.02
CA ASN A 192 6.16 14.17 -13.33
C ASN A 192 4.64 13.96 -13.25
N THR A 193 4.15 13.26 -12.22
CA THR A 193 2.74 12.90 -12.08
C THR A 193 2.05 13.65 -10.96
N THR A 194 2.67 13.72 -9.78
CA THR A 194 2.14 14.41 -8.61
C THR A 194 2.19 15.94 -8.77
N PRO A 195 1.14 16.68 -8.44
CA PRO A 195 1.11 18.13 -8.58
C PRO A 195 2.15 18.86 -7.73
N ASN A 196 2.72 19.94 -8.28
CA ASN A 196 3.73 20.74 -7.59
C ASN A 196 3.24 21.33 -6.26
N TYR A 197 1.95 21.58 -6.08
CA TYR A 197 1.43 22.10 -4.82
C TYR A 197 1.46 21.08 -3.69
N ILE A 198 1.57 19.78 -4.00
CA ILE A 198 1.84 18.72 -3.02
C ILE A 198 3.35 18.63 -2.76
N LEU A 199 4.17 18.64 -3.83
CA LEU A 199 5.61 18.40 -3.75
C LEU A 199 6.42 19.57 -3.16
N ASN A 200 5.98 20.82 -3.36
CA ASN A 200 6.74 22.01 -2.99
C ASN A 200 6.62 22.42 -1.50
N GLN A 201 5.97 21.60 -0.68
CA GLN A 201 5.89 21.85 0.77
C GLN A 201 7.18 21.40 1.46
N THR A 202 8.18 22.26 1.39
CA THR A 202 9.55 21.96 1.83
C THR A 202 9.75 22.02 3.35
N SER A 203 8.72 22.31 4.14
CA SER A 203 8.93 22.58 5.57
C SER A 203 8.56 21.46 6.53
N THR A 204 7.75 20.49 6.14
CA THR A 204 7.46 19.32 7.00
C THR A 204 7.12 18.07 6.20
N ALA A 205 7.80 16.98 6.51
CA ALA A 205 7.51 15.65 5.99
C ALA A 205 6.06 15.21 6.28
N ASP A 206 5.41 15.80 7.29
CA ASP A 206 4.06 15.47 7.73
C ASP A 206 2.94 16.19 6.94
N ALA A 207 3.28 16.92 5.87
CA ALA A 207 2.29 17.70 5.11
C ALA A 207 1.56 16.88 4.02
N ILE A 208 2.08 15.71 3.65
CA ILE A 208 1.51 14.86 2.60
C ILE A 208 0.86 13.64 3.25
N HIS A 209 -0.46 13.53 3.11
CA HIS A 209 -1.22 12.40 3.62
C HIS A 209 -1.83 11.58 2.49
N ILE A 210 -2.22 10.35 2.82
CA ILE A 210 -3.13 9.54 1.99
C ILE A 210 -4.55 9.90 2.38
N VAL A 211 -5.40 10.15 1.39
CA VAL A 211 -6.83 10.38 1.57
C VAL A 211 -7.65 9.30 0.86
N TYR A 212 -8.79 8.99 1.44
CA TYR A 212 -9.71 7.96 0.98
C TYR A 212 -11.05 8.60 0.60
N TRP A 213 -11.58 8.25 -0.57
CA TRP A 213 -12.96 8.62 -0.92
C TRP A 213 -13.95 7.69 -0.23
N ASN A 214 -14.72 8.24 0.71
CA ASN A 214 -15.80 7.51 1.36
C ASN A 214 -17.09 7.61 0.52
N PRO A 215 -17.51 6.53 -0.17
CA PRO A 215 -18.66 6.58 -1.06
C PRO A 215 -20.00 6.69 -0.31
N ILE A 216 -20.04 6.39 0.99
CA ILE A 216 -21.26 6.44 1.80
C ILE A 216 -21.63 7.90 2.11
N ILE A 217 -20.65 8.68 2.55
CA ILE A 217 -20.85 10.10 2.90
C ILE A 217 -20.42 11.03 1.76
N GLN A 218 -19.92 10.49 0.65
CA GLN A 218 -19.44 11.22 -0.54
C GLN A 218 -18.43 12.31 -0.18
N ARG A 219 -17.39 11.93 0.57
CA ARG A 219 -16.37 12.87 1.05
C ARG A 219 -15.00 12.19 1.12
N TRP A 220 -13.97 12.97 0.87
CA TRP A 220 -12.59 12.58 1.13
C TRP A 220 -12.27 12.65 2.61
N GLU A 221 -11.82 11.54 3.15
CA GLU A 221 -11.35 11.36 4.53
C GLU A 221 -9.84 11.35 4.58
N ASP A 222 -9.26 12.06 5.55
CA ASP A 222 -7.85 11.96 5.86
C ASP A 222 -7.54 10.61 6.54
N LYS A 223 -6.54 9.90 6.03
CA LYS A 223 -6.04 8.65 6.60
C LYS A 223 -4.68 8.82 7.29
N GLY A 224 -4.20 10.08 7.38
CA GLY A 224 -2.87 10.34 7.86
C GLY A 224 -1.81 9.88 6.88
N GLY A 225 -0.61 9.76 7.35
CA GLY A 225 0.47 9.24 6.55
C GLY A 225 1.83 9.50 7.19
N LEU A 226 2.70 8.53 7.03
CA LEU A 226 4.08 8.61 7.41
C LEU A 226 4.90 8.74 6.14
N THR A 227 5.51 9.90 5.94
CA THR A 227 6.34 10.16 4.76
C THR A 227 7.72 9.54 4.90
N ASN A 228 8.16 8.90 3.83
CA ASN A 228 9.54 8.48 3.59
C ASN A 228 10.10 9.25 2.39
N THR A 229 10.93 10.25 2.66
CA THR A 229 11.52 11.10 1.61
C THR A 229 12.57 10.39 0.78
N ASP A 230 13.23 9.35 1.31
CA ASP A 230 14.24 8.59 0.59
C ASP A 230 13.59 7.72 -0.50
N GLU A 231 12.40 7.21 -0.23
CA GLU A 231 11.62 6.38 -1.16
C GLU A 231 10.53 7.17 -1.90
N ASN A 232 10.34 8.46 -1.57
CA ASN A 232 9.26 9.27 -2.09
C ASN A 232 7.89 8.61 -1.89
N SER A 233 7.58 8.20 -0.66
CA SER A 233 6.37 7.46 -0.32
C SER A 233 5.68 7.96 0.93
N VAL A 234 4.38 7.71 1.01
CA VAL A 234 3.55 7.91 2.20
C VAL A 234 2.91 6.58 2.55
N THR A 235 2.95 6.19 3.82
CA THR A 235 2.39 4.93 4.31
C THR A 235 1.38 5.18 5.42
N THR A 236 0.22 4.52 5.34
CA THR A 236 -0.83 4.58 6.38
C THR A 236 -1.59 3.26 6.47
N ALA A 237 -2.30 3.04 7.59
CA ALA A 237 -3.17 1.88 7.73
C ALA A 237 -4.51 2.08 7.03
N ILE A 238 -4.94 1.07 6.29
CA ILE A 238 -6.23 1.03 5.61
C ILE A 238 -7.00 -0.26 5.97
N LYS A 239 -8.34 -0.19 5.89
CA LYS A 239 -9.26 -1.33 6.13
C LYS A 239 -10.33 -1.48 5.06
N ARG A 240 -10.34 -0.64 4.04
CA ARG A 240 -11.45 -0.56 3.09
C ARG A 240 -10.95 -0.57 1.65
N SER A 241 -11.67 -1.28 0.82
CA SER A 241 -11.56 -1.12 -0.62
C SER A 241 -12.01 0.27 -1.05
N GLY A 242 -11.42 0.80 -2.11
CA GLY A 242 -11.85 2.03 -2.74
C GLY A 242 -10.72 2.87 -3.31
N ILE A 243 -10.99 4.16 -3.40
CA ILE A 243 -10.13 5.13 -4.08
C ILE A 243 -9.28 5.86 -3.06
N TYR A 244 -7.99 5.87 -3.32
CA TYR A 244 -6.96 6.51 -2.52
C TYR A 244 -6.13 7.45 -3.39
N THR A 245 -5.75 8.59 -2.83
CA THR A 245 -4.81 9.50 -3.47
C THR A 245 -4.01 10.28 -2.43
N LEU A 246 -3.10 11.15 -2.88
CA LEU A 246 -2.33 12.01 -2.03
C LEU A 246 -3.06 13.34 -1.80
N ALA A 247 -2.81 13.95 -0.67
CA ALA A 247 -3.32 15.28 -0.36
C ALA A 247 -2.31 16.10 0.43
N LEU A 248 -2.37 17.42 0.24
CA LEU A 248 -1.70 18.38 1.07
C LEU A 248 -2.59 18.72 2.27
N MET A 249 -2.01 18.70 3.45
CA MET A 249 -2.68 19.09 4.68
C MET A 249 -2.42 20.57 5.01
N LYS A 250 -3.40 21.21 5.64
CA LYS A 250 -3.27 22.59 6.12
C LYS A 250 -2.28 22.65 7.28
N TYR A 251 -1.27 23.48 7.13
CA TYR A 251 -0.22 23.62 8.14
C TYR A 251 -0.57 24.65 9.24
N ASP A 252 -1.34 25.69 8.89
CA ASP A 252 -1.61 26.82 9.79
C ASP A 252 -2.91 26.70 10.60
N GLU A 253 -3.76 25.72 10.30
CA GLU A 253 -4.90 25.42 11.16
C GLU A 253 -4.42 24.52 12.29
N VAL A 254 -4.21 25.10 13.47
CA VAL A 254 -3.98 24.34 14.69
C VAL A 254 -5.08 23.30 14.81
N ASN A 255 -4.73 22.02 14.77
CA ASN A 255 -5.66 20.97 15.10
C ASN A 255 -6.24 21.33 16.48
N PRO A 256 -7.55 21.59 16.59
CA PRO A 256 -8.12 22.02 17.88
C PRO A 256 -7.95 20.99 18.99
N CYS A 257 -7.41 19.82 18.65
CA CYS A 257 -7.06 18.77 19.57
C CYS A 257 -5.75 18.09 19.12
N GLU A 258 -4.64 18.75 19.31
CA GLU A 258 -3.33 18.17 18.99
C GLU A 258 -2.92 17.18 20.08
N ILE A 259 -2.61 15.95 19.65
CA ILE A 259 -2.03 14.93 20.51
C ILE A 259 -0.56 14.75 20.16
N VAL A 260 0.30 14.80 21.15
CA VAL A 260 1.72 14.51 21.03
C VAL A 260 1.96 13.05 21.42
N VAL A 261 2.57 12.30 20.52
CA VAL A 261 3.04 10.94 20.77
C VAL A 261 4.55 10.98 20.91
N PHE A 262 5.07 10.57 22.07
CA PHE A 262 6.51 10.50 22.34
C PHE A 262 7.05 9.22 21.72
N ASN A 263 8.02 9.35 20.82
CA ASN A 263 8.44 8.26 19.93
C ASN A 263 9.57 7.38 20.47
N ALA A 264 9.88 7.45 21.75
CA ALA A 264 10.89 6.60 22.39
C ALA A 264 10.25 5.75 23.49
N VAL A 265 10.49 4.45 23.46
CA VAL A 265 10.06 3.50 24.48
C VAL A 265 11.25 2.69 24.93
N THR A 266 11.56 2.77 26.23
CA THR A 266 12.71 2.10 26.89
C THR A 266 12.22 1.37 28.16
N PRO A 267 11.60 0.20 28.04
CA PRO A 267 10.94 -0.48 29.16
C PRO A 267 11.95 -1.14 30.10
N ASN A 268 12.73 -0.33 30.81
CA ASN A 268 13.77 -0.79 31.75
C ASN A 268 13.37 -0.65 33.23
N GLY A 269 12.19 -0.06 33.51
CA GLY A 269 11.64 0.10 34.84
C GLY A 269 12.22 1.27 35.63
N ASP A 270 12.85 2.25 34.96
CA ASP A 270 13.44 3.42 35.63
C ASP A 270 12.42 4.56 35.82
N GLY A 271 11.21 4.42 35.27
CA GLY A 271 10.13 5.38 35.35
C GLY A 271 10.14 6.44 34.24
N PHE A 272 11.04 6.32 33.24
CA PHE A 272 11.10 7.21 32.09
C PHE A 272 10.96 6.42 30.80
N ASN A 273 10.00 6.80 29.95
CA ASN A 273 9.72 6.14 28.66
C ASN A 273 9.50 4.61 28.76
N ASP A 274 9.14 4.11 29.92
CA ASP A 274 8.84 2.67 30.10
C ASP A 274 7.64 2.21 29.28
N VAL A 275 6.80 3.14 28.86
CA VAL A 275 5.63 2.94 28.01
C VAL A 275 5.59 3.98 26.90
N LEU A 276 4.82 3.72 25.85
CA LEU A 276 4.53 4.74 24.84
C LEU A 276 3.70 5.85 25.48
N GLU A 277 4.29 7.02 25.64
CA GLU A 277 3.61 8.18 26.20
C GLU A 277 2.84 8.93 25.11
N ILE A 278 1.54 9.14 25.36
CA ILE A 278 0.66 9.94 24.52
C ILE A 278 0.16 11.08 25.38
N SER A 279 0.63 12.30 25.09
CA SER A 279 0.23 13.50 25.81
C SER A 279 -0.98 14.13 25.14
N ASN A 280 -2.00 14.32 25.94
CA ASN A 280 -3.17 15.12 25.64
C ASN A 280 -3.12 16.35 26.57
N GLU A 281 -2.19 17.30 26.33
CA GLU A 281 -1.92 18.42 27.22
C GLU A 281 -3.15 19.33 27.44
N GLU A 282 -4.07 19.36 26.49
CA GLU A 282 -5.40 19.95 26.65
C GLU A 282 -6.44 18.89 27.08
N ALA A 283 -6.01 17.97 27.85
CA ALA A 283 -6.55 16.77 28.53
C ALA A 283 -8.05 16.41 28.41
N SER A 284 -8.83 17.12 27.64
CA SER A 284 -10.27 16.87 27.47
C SER A 284 -10.73 16.88 26.01
N CYS A 285 -9.86 17.18 25.08
CA CYS A 285 -10.28 17.34 23.68
C CYS A 285 -10.39 16.01 22.93
N ALA A 286 -9.51 15.05 23.20
CA ALA A 286 -9.52 13.75 22.56
C ALA A 286 -10.17 12.67 23.42
N ARG A 287 -10.97 11.82 22.78
CA ARG A 287 -11.64 10.68 23.39
C ARG A 287 -11.43 9.44 22.55
N ASN A 288 -11.65 8.26 23.15
CA ASN A 288 -11.61 6.98 22.44
C ASN A 288 -10.28 6.78 21.68
N LEU A 289 -9.15 6.88 22.39
CA LEU A 289 -7.83 6.71 21.80
C LEU A 289 -7.62 5.25 21.43
N GLU A 290 -7.75 4.93 20.16
CA GLU A 290 -7.42 3.62 19.58
C GLU A 290 -5.97 3.66 19.10
N VAL A 291 -5.11 2.78 19.63
CA VAL A 291 -3.69 2.71 19.25
C VAL A 291 -3.38 1.34 18.71
N LYS A 292 -2.75 1.32 17.55
CA LYS A 292 -2.20 0.12 16.92
C LYS A 292 -0.73 0.33 16.67
N ILE A 293 0.08 -0.70 16.91
CA ILE A 293 1.51 -0.69 16.66
C ILE A 293 1.88 -1.85 15.77
N PHE A 294 2.70 -1.56 14.77
CA PHE A 294 3.13 -2.50 13.75
C PHE A 294 4.66 -2.59 13.76
N ASN A 295 5.19 -3.75 13.52
CA ASN A 295 6.61 -3.90 13.26
C ASN A 295 6.97 -3.40 11.84
N ARG A 296 8.25 -3.41 11.49
CA ARG A 296 8.76 -2.95 10.18
C ARG A 296 8.24 -3.74 8.98
N TRP A 297 7.63 -4.91 9.18
CA TRP A 297 7.01 -5.71 8.13
C TRP A 297 5.49 -5.48 8.04
N GLY A 298 4.95 -4.55 8.85
CA GLY A 298 3.53 -4.24 8.90
C GLY A 298 2.70 -5.22 9.72
N VAL A 299 3.33 -6.16 10.44
CA VAL A 299 2.62 -7.06 11.35
C VAL A 299 2.23 -6.32 12.62
N LYS A 300 0.94 -6.34 12.96
CA LYS A 300 0.41 -5.71 14.16
C LYS A 300 0.89 -6.45 15.41
N VAL A 301 1.60 -5.75 16.28
CA VAL A 301 2.18 -6.27 17.52
C VAL A 301 1.45 -5.81 18.78
N PHE A 302 0.68 -4.73 18.70
CA PHE A 302 -0.12 -4.19 19.79
C PHE A 302 -1.39 -3.53 19.25
N GLU A 303 -2.49 -3.63 20.01
CA GLU A 303 -3.76 -2.96 19.71
C GLU A 303 -4.55 -2.71 20.98
N THR A 304 -5.13 -1.53 21.10
CA THR A 304 -6.11 -1.20 22.14
C THR A 304 -7.07 -0.12 21.64
N ASP A 305 -8.35 -0.24 22.02
CA ASP A 305 -9.40 0.73 21.69
C ASP A 305 -9.51 1.85 22.75
N ASN A 306 -8.72 1.79 23.82
CA ASN A 306 -8.82 2.74 24.93
C ASN A 306 -7.46 2.93 25.61
N TYR A 307 -6.52 3.54 24.90
CA TYR A 307 -5.15 3.72 25.34
C TYR A 307 -5.08 4.55 26.62
N GLY A 308 -4.26 4.08 27.59
CA GLY A 308 -4.07 4.70 28.91
C GLY A 308 -5.12 4.32 29.95
N ALA A 309 -6.29 3.81 29.54
CA ALA A 309 -7.31 3.38 30.49
C ALA A 309 -6.98 1.98 31.03
N SER A 310 -7.17 1.80 32.33
CA SER A 310 -6.97 0.51 33.02
C SER A 310 -5.60 -0.14 32.79
N GLY A 311 -4.56 0.69 32.52
CA GLY A 311 -3.20 0.21 32.27
C GLY A 311 -2.97 -0.37 30.86
N GLN A 312 -3.87 -0.13 29.92
CA GLN A 312 -3.71 -0.53 28.52
C GLN A 312 -2.74 0.42 27.82
N VAL A 313 -1.46 0.16 27.98
CA VAL A 313 -0.37 0.93 27.39
C VAL A 313 0.62 -0.01 26.69
N PHE A 314 1.34 0.50 25.72
CA PHE A 314 2.41 -0.25 25.08
C PHE A 314 3.71 -0.11 25.87
N ASP A 315 4.19 -1.21 26.36
CA ASP A 315 5.37 -1.36 27.22
C ASP A 315 6.49 -2.19 26.58
N GLY A 316 6.47 -2.31 25.24
CA GLY A 316 7.44 -3.12 24.49
C GLY A 316 7.14 -4.62 24.46
N TYR A 317 5.97 -5.03 24.92
CA TYR A 317 5.53 -6.42 24.83
C TYR A 317 4.44 -6.57 23.76
N SER A 318 4.46 -7.74 23.11
CA SER A 318 3.47 -8.08 22.10
C SER A 318 2.13 -8.47 22.75
N SER A 319 1.04 -7.84 22.30
CA SER A 319 -0.33 -8.26 22.59
C SER A 319 -1.11 -8.62 21.31
N GLY A 320 -0.43 -8.68 20.17
CA GLY A 320 -1.04 -8.99 18.86
C GLY A 320 -1.25 -10.50 18.66
N ARG A 321 -2.38 -10.86 18.03
CA ARG A 321 -2.75 -12.27 17.73
C ARG A 321 -1.81 -13.00 16.77
N LEU A 322 -0.92 -12.30 16.10
CA LEU A 322 -0.01 -12.84 15.07
C LEU A 322 1.42 -13.10 15.57
N THR A 323 1.72 -12.79 16.80
CA THR A 323 3.04 -13.12 17.36
C THR A 323 3.02 -14.55 17.87
N VAL A 324 4.06 -15.30 17.52
CA VAL A 324 4.24 -16.73 17.86
C VAL A 324 4.19 -16.99 19.38
N GLN A 325 4.33 -15.94 20.19
CA GLN A 325 4.16 -15.97 21.65
C GLN A 325 3.49 -14.67 22.10
N GLU A 326 2.24 -14.75 22.56
CA GLU A 326 1.62 -13.65 23.31
C GLU A 326 2.47 -13.30 24.53
N GLN A 327 2.64 -11.99 24.81
CA GLN A 327 3.46 -11.46 25.91
C GLN A 327 4.97 -11.67 25.77
N SER A 328 5.49 -11.87 24.55
CA SER A 328 6.94 -11.83 24.36
C SER A 328 7.42 -10.39 24.25
N GLN A 329 8.59 -10.11 24.85
CA GLN A 329 9.27 -8.84 24.67
C GLN A 329 9.66 -8.68 23.21
N LEU A 330 9.32 -7.53 22.64
CA LEU A 330 9.63 -7.20 21.25
C LEU A 330 11.10 -6.81 21.11
N PRO A 331 11.78 -7.13 20.01
CA PRO A 331 13.17 -6.75 19.81
C PRO A 331 13.33 -5.24 19.65
N SER A 332 14.48 -4.71 20.07
CA SER A 332 14.85 -3.31 19.82
C SER A 332 14.78 -2.97 18.34
N GLY A 333 14.20 -1.82 18.01
CA GLY A 333 14.03 -1.42 16.61
C GLY A 333 12.99 -0.32 16.41
N THR A 334 12.72 -0.03 15.15
CA THR A 334 11.68 0.92 14.75
C THR A 334 10.36 0.20 14.51
N TYR A 335 9.32 0.75 15.10
CA TYR A 335 7.93 0.34 14.96
C TYR A 335 7.10 1.50 14.42
N PHE A 336 5.93 1.20 13.86
CA PHE A 336 4.98 2.20 13.38
C PHE A 336 3.77 2.21 14.29
N TYR A 337 3.27 3.39 14.64
CA TYR A 337 1.98 3.49 15.31
C TYR A 337 0.94 4.14 14.40
N VAL A 338 -0.30 3.75 14.62
CA VAL A 338 -1.49 4.42 14.13
C VAL A 338 -2.34 4.74 15.35
N LEU A 339 -2.61 6.01 15.57
CA LEU A 339 -3.47 6.53 16.62
C LEU A 339 -4.73 7.09 15.98
N GLU A 340 -5.89 6.54 16.32
CA GLU A 340 -7.19 7.11 15.99
C GLU A 340 -7.84 7.67 17.25
N TYR A 341 -8.46 8.86 17.17
CA TYR A 341 -9.19 9.45 18.28
C TYR A 341 -10.34 10.31 17.80
N ASP A 342 -11.33 10.48 18.67
CA ASP A 342 -12.46 11.36 18.45
C ASP A 342 -12.21 12.71 19.13
N TYR A 343 -12.56 13.82 18.46
CA TYR A 343 -12.53 15.16 19.01
C TYR A 343 -13.74 15.99 18.60
N GLU A 344 -14.09 16.98 19.39
CA GLU A 344 -15.22 17.87 19.10
C GLU A 344 -14.76 19.05 18.24
N GLN A 345 -15.40 19.24 17.09
CA GLN A 345 -15.18 20.37 16.21
C GLN A 345 -16.52 20.95 15.74
N GLY A 346 -16.80 22.19 16.14
CA GLY A 346 -18.06 22.85 15.79
C GLY A 346 -19.28 22.14 16.38
N ASP A 347 -20.12 21.57 15.53
CA ASP A 347 -21.38 20.94 15.88
C ASP A 347 -21.33 19.41 15.93
N GLY A 348 -20.14 18.79 15.90
CA GLY A 348 -20.05 17.34 15.86
C GLY A 348 -18.73 16.73 16.29
N LEU A 349 -18.82 15.43 16.59
CA LEU A 349 -17.67 14.59 16.86
C LEU A 349 -16.99 14.24 15.54
N ARG A 350 -15.65 14.41 15.49
CA ARG A 350 -14.81 14.08 14.36
C ARG A 350 -13.81 13.01 14.74
N LYS A 351 -13.52 12.09 13.84
CA LYS A 351 -12.46 11.11 13.99
C LYS A 351 -11.20 11.61 13.29
N HIS A 352 -10.06 11.53 13.96
CA HIS A 352 -8.76 11.85 13.39
C HIS A 352 -7.83 10.66 13.49
N GLN A 353 -6.98 10.50 12.48
CA GLN A 353 -5.96 9.45 12.44
C GLN A 353 -4.58 10.10 12.34
N LYS A 354 -3.67 9.70 13.23
CA LYS A 354 -2.27 10.11 13.25
C LYS A 354 -1.39 8.88 13.17
N ALA A 355 -0.35 8.93 12.34
CA ALA A 355 0.64 7.86 12.23
C ALA A 355 2.04 8.39 12.54
N GLY A 356 2.94 7.53 12.99
CA GLY A 356 4.32 7.90 13.27
C GLY A 356 5.20 6.70 13.61
N TYR A 357 6.46 6.99 13.99
CA TYR A 357 7.45 5.98 14.38
C TYR A 357 7.58 5.88 15.90
N ILE A 358 7.94 4.69 16.36
CA ILE A 358 8.38 4.42 17.73
C ILE A 358 9.75 3.79 17.64
N HIS A 359 10.68 4.30 18.42
CA HIS A 359 11.98 3.65 18.66
C HIS A 359 11.89 2.89 19.97
N LEU A 360 11.85 1.56 19.87
CA LEU A 360 11.87 0.65 21.01
C LEU A 360 13.30 0.23 21.31
N SER A 361 13.75 0.38 22.54
CA SER A 361 15.04 -0.16 23.03
C SER A 361 14.76 -1.03 24.26
N THR A 362 15.01 -2.31 24.11
CA THR A 362 14.77 -3.34 25.14
C THR A 362 16.06 -3.96 25.68
N ASP A 363 17.22 -3.33 25.37
CA ASP A 363 18.57 -3.77 25.78
C ASP A 363 18.98 -3.22 27.14
#